data_221bead198b099a225277b7953ecc930
#
_entry.id   221bead198b099a225277b7953ecc930
#
_cell.length_a   1.000
_cell.length_b   1.000
_cell.length_c   1.000
_cell.angle_alpha   90.00
_cell.angle_beta   90.00
_cell.angle_gamma   90.00
#
_symmetry.space_group_name_H-M   'P 1'
#
loop_
_entity.id
_entity.type
_entity.pdbx_description
1 polymer ?
#
loop_
_entity_poly.entity_id
_entity_poly.type
_entity_poly.pdbx_seq_one_letter_code
_entity_poly.pdbx_strand_id
1 'polypeptide(L)'
;MRAALSRRSALGAALSTFAALGPNAPAYSISATTMTGKSKANLGVVLVEAPKQVGNKMSADVVLDGGVIATTTFETPWTLADGGYADFEASTREGEAAYLQVETLGEGQRFDTVPKSWFGDALFKVDGRYGSYGAPTDVKLKELEKEGGARTFELSFTVLSPSMSELPRKGVMRALQVPGSPDVLLLTCSSGASRWTKGSNEADARKTVSTFRVASTRPTTLKRDGPSDFRFGKTTGPENMKSRNDGF
;
A
#
# COMPACT_ATOMS: atom_id res chain seq x y z
N MET A 1 -11.68 -59.52 37.09
CA MET A 1 -12.65 -58.96 36.13
C MET A 1 -12.89 -57.49 36.50
N ARG A 2 -12.32 -56.55 35.75
CA ARG A 2 -12.61 -55.12 35.89
C ARG A 2 -12.79 -54.55 34.48
N ALA A 3 -13.98 -54.03 34.22
CA ALA A 3 -14.38 -53.46 32.93
C ALA A 3 -13.78 -52.04 32.79
N ALA A 4 -13.15 -51.75 31.64
CA ALA A 4 -12.66 -50.44 31.26
C ALA A 4 -13.76 -49.65 30.54
N LEU A 5 -14.11 -48.50 31.09
CA LEU A 5 -15.04 -47.52 30.46
C LEU A 5 -14.30 -46.67 29.44
N SER A 6 -14.73 -46.81 28.20
CA SER A 6 -14.30 -45.97 27.08
C SER A 6 -14.96 -44.57 27.15
N ARG A 7 -14.17 -43.51 27.24
CA ARG A 7 -14.66 -42.12 27.09
C ARG A 7 -14.65 -41.75 25.60
N ARG A 8 -15.82 -41.67 25.02
CA ARG A 8 -16.02 -41.07 23.67
C ARG A 8 -15.96 -39.55 23.81
N SER A 9 -14.93 -38.96 23.23
CA SER A 9 -14.82 -37.53 23.05
C SER A 9 -15.72 -37.06 21.91
N ALA A 10 -16.72 -36.26 22.23
CA ALA A 10 -17.54 -35.58 21.21
C ALA A 10 -16.74 -34.37 20.66
N LEU A 11 -16.31 -34.48 19.40
CA LEU A 11 -15.83 -33.31 18.65
C LEU A 11 -17.04 -32.49 18.19
N GLY A 12 -17.25 -31.36 18.83
CA GLY A 12 -18.15 -30.32 18.36
C GLY A 12 -17.58 -29.65 17.14
N ALA A 13 -18.16 -29.87 15.96
CA ALA A 13 -17.88 -29.12 14.76
C ALA A 13 -18.52 -27.72 14.90
N ALA A 14 -17.70 -26.69 15.13
CA ALA A 14 -18.12 -25.32 15.01
C ALA A 14 -18.23 -24.98 13.51
N LEU A 15 -19.45 -24.97 12.98
CA LEU A 15 -19.74 -24.38 11.68
C LEU A 15 -19.58 -22.85 11.81
N SER A 16 -18.46 -22.31 11.34
CA SER A 16 -18.32 -20.90 11.09
C SER A 16 -19.15 -20.54 9.87
N THR A 17 -20.32 -19.95 10.10
CA THR A 17 -21.12 -19.30 9.06
C THR A 17 -20.35 -18.08 8.54
N PHE A 18 -19.70 -18.24 7.40
CA PHE A 18 -19.26 -17.10 6.60
C PHE A 18 -20.51 -16.36 6.12
N ALA A 19 -20.80 -15.23 6.75
CA ALA A 19 -21.76 -14.28 6.20
C ALA A 19 -21.22 -13.80 4.85
N ALA A 20 -21.85 -14.22 3.76
CA ALA A 20 -21.60 -13.68 2.44
C ALA A 20 -21.95 -12.19 2.48
N LEU A 21 -20.93 -11.33 2.50
CA LEU A 21 -21.10 -9.89 2.32
C LEU A 21 -21.72 -9.69 0.94
N GLY A 22 -22.90 -9.06 0.93
CA GLY A 22 -23.63 -8.74 -0.31
C GLY A 22 -22.81 -7.82 -1.22
N PRO A 23 -23.21 -7.64 -2.48
CA PRO A 23 -22.46 -6.91 -3.51
C PRO A 23 -22.25 -5.40 -3.22
N ASN A 24 -22.73 -4.89 -2.10
CA ASN A 24 -22.61 -3.48 -1.66
C ASN A 24 -21.79 -3.30 -0.37
N ALA A 25 -20.93 -4.25 0.00
CA ALA A 25 -20.05 -4.03 1.13
C ALA A 25 -19.08 -2.87 0.79
N PRO A 26 -18.96 -1.83 1.65
CA PRO A 26 -17.99 -0.77 1.42
C PRO A 26 -16.58 -1.35 1.43
N ALA A 27 -15.74 -0.88 0.51
CA ALA A 27 -14.31 -1.19 0.56
C ALA A 27 -13.73 -0.51 1.81
N TYR A 28 -13.10 -1.28 2.68
CA TYR A 28 -12.49 -0.75 3.89
C TYR A 28 -11.00 -0.53 3.68
N SER A 29 -10.57 0.73 3.81
CA SER A 29 -9.19 1.03 4.15
C SER A 29 -9.03 0.79 5.66
N ILE A 30 -8.31 -0.25 6.05
CA ILE A 30 -8.03 -0.51 7.47
C ILE A 30 -6.92 0.46 7.89
N SER A 31 -7.31 1.63 8.37
CA SER A 31 -6.39 2.55 9.04
C SER A 31 -6.02 1.97 10.41
N ALA A 32 -5.03 1.10 10.46
CA ALA A 32 -4.53 0.58 11.72
C ALA A 32 -3.56 1.59 12.34
N THR A 33 -3.85 2.04 13.56
CA THR A 33 -2.87 2.72 14.40
C THR A 33 -1.83 1.68 14.81
N THR A 34 -0.56 1.90 14.49
CA THR A 34 0.51 1.01 14.94
C THR A 34 0.57 1.00 16.47
N MET A 35 1.09 -0.09 17.07
CA MET A 35 1.27 -0.20 18.55
C MET A 35 2.10 0.96 19.15
N THR A 36 2.81 1.72 18.34
CA THR A 36 3.57 2.92 18.71
C THR A 36 2.77 4.22 18.66
N GLY A 37 1.45 4.16 18.43
CA GLY A 37 0.60 5.35 18.35
C GLY A 37 0.76 6.18 17.07
N LYS A 38 1.49 5.67 16.07
CA LYS A 38 1.66 6.35 14.79
C LYS A 38 0.52 6.00 13.84
N SER A 39 0.02 7.02 13.15
CA SER A 39 -0.91 6.82 12.06
C SER A 39 -0.22 6.05 10.93
N LYS A 40 -0.94 5.11 10.34
CA LYS A 40 -0.52 4.45 9.11
C LYS A 40 -0.36 5.51 8.01
N ALA A 41 0.66 5.38 7.17
CA ALA A 41 0.86 6.28 6.04
C ALA A 41 -0.34 6.23 5.09
N ASN A 42 -0.74 7.40 4.61
CA ASN A 42 -1.76 7.50 3.58
C ASN A 42 -1.13 7.24 2.21
N LEU A 43 -1.30 6.03 1.69
CA LEU A 43 -0.75 5.61 0.40
C LEU A 43 -1.83 5.53 -0.70
N GLY A 44 -3.06 6.00 -0.44
CA GLY A 44 -4.15 5.99 -1.40
C GLY A 44 -4.64 4.60 -1.81
N VAL A 45 -4.19 3.54 -1.13
CA VAL A 45 -4.55 2.15 -1.44
C VAL A 45 -5.85 1.81 -0.73
N VAL A 46 -6.86 1.40 -1.51
CA VAL A 46 -8.12 0.85 -1.00
C VAL A 46 -8.26 -0.55 -1.55
N LEU A 47 -8.29 -1.54 -0.67
CA LEU A 47 -8.34 -2.95 -1.04
C LEU A 47 -9.79 -3.46 -1.02
N VAL A 48 -10.14 -4.34 -1.96
CA VAL A 48 -11.42 -5.06 -1.96
C VAL A 48 -11.43 -6.15 -0.89
N GLU A 49 -10.30 -6.82 -0.74
CA GLU A 49 -10.07 -7.88 0.25
C GLU A 49 -8.61 -7.85 0.71
N ALA A 50 -8.29 -8.59 1.76
CA ALA A 50 -6.91 -8.72 2.23
C ALA A 50 -5.99 -9.22 1.11
N PRO A 51 -4.77 -8.66 0.98
CA PRO A 51 -3.81 -9.12 -0.02
C PRO A 51 -3.40 -10.56 0.23
N LYS A 52 -3.01 -11.27 -0.84
CA LYS A 52 -2.68 -12.70 -0.79
C LYS A 52 -1.23 -12.92 -1.20
N GLN A 53 -0.61 -13.90 -0.53
CA GLN A 53 0.70 -14.43 -0.91
C GLN A 53 0.58 -15.92 -1.21
N VAL A 54 1.06 -16.33 -2.39
CA VAL A 54 1.18 -17.74 -2.79
C VAL A 54 2.62 -17.96 -3.26
N GLY A 55 3.43 -18.62 -2.43
CA GLY A 55 4.87 -18.69 -2.65
C GLY A 55 5.49 -17.29 -2.66
N ASN A 56 6.20 -16.93 -3.71
CA ASN A 56 6.79 -15.61 -3.89
C ASN A 56 5.85 -14.60 -4.59
N LYS A 57 4.68 -15.04 -5.04
CA LYS A 57 3.72 -14.19 -5.75
C LYS A 57 2.79 -13.50 -4.78
N MET A 58 2.77 -12.18 -4.86
CA MET A 58 1.83 -11.30 -4.17
C MET A 58 0.70 -10.91 -5.09
N SER A 59 -0.52 -10.74 -4.56
CA SER A 59 -1.67 -10.23 -5.31
C SER A 59 -2.60 -9.44 -4.41
N ALA A 60 -3.22 -8.40 -4.98
CA ALA A 60 -4.24 -7.59 -4.34
C ALA A 60 -5.19 -6.98 -5.38
N ASP A 61 -6.46 -6.86 -5.01
CA ASP A 61 -7.48 -6.13 -5.77
C ASP A 61 -7.61 -4.72 -5.20
N VAL A 62 -7.26 -3.73 -5.99
CA VAL A 62 -7.20 -2.32 -5.61
C VAL A 62 -8.33 -1.56 -6.27
N VAL A 63 -9.10 -0.81 -5.49
CA VAL A 63 -10.15 0.10 -5.98
C VAL A 63 -9.49 1.38 -6.46
N LEU A 64 -9.81 1.79 -7.68
CA LEU A 64 -9.27 2.98 -8.34
C LEU A 64 -10.39 3.96 -8.71
N ASP A 65 -10.02 5.21 -8.91
CA ASP A 65 -10.91 6.22 -9.44
C ASP A 65 -11.31 5.87 -10.90
N GLY A 66 -12.47 6.34 -11.33
CA GLY A 66 -13.02 5.95 -12.63
C GLY A 66 -13.87 4.68 -12.58
N GLY A 67 -14.16 4.14 -11.39
CA GLY A 67 -15.01 2.95 -11.25
C GLY A 67 -14.32 1.65 -11.70
N VAL A 68 -13.05 1.49 -11.40
CA VAL A 68 -12.22 0.35 -11.81
C VAL A 68 -11.62 -0.34 -10.58
N ILE A 69 -11.65 -1.67 -10.56
CA ILE A 69 -10.79 -2.48 -9.71
C ILE A 69 -9.66 -3.02 -10.56
N ALA A 70 -8.42 -2.83 -10.09
CA ALA A 70 -7.23 -3.39 -10.70
C ALA A 70 -6.69 -4.54 -9.84
N THR A 71 -6.58 -5.74 -10.41
CA THR A 71 -5.84 -6.85 -9.79
C THR A 71 -4.36 -6.63 -10.03
N THR A 72 -3.62 -6.31 -8.98
CA THR A 72 -2.17 -6.10 -9.04
C THR A 72 -1.42 -7.34 -8.60
N THR A 73 -0.28 -7.61 -9.23
CA THR A 73 0.59 -8.72 -8.85
C THR A 73 2.06 -8.34 -8.98
N PHE A 74 2.89 -8.90 -8.11
CA PHE A 74 4.35 -8.89 -8.21
C PHE A 74 4.95 -10.12 -7.52
N GLU A 75 6.20 -10.43 -7.82
CA GLU A 75 6.93 -11.50 -7.17
C GLU A 75 8.05 -10.92 -6.31
N THR A 76 8.16 -11.41 -5.07
CA THR A 76 9.17 -10.99 -4.12
C THR A 76 9.57 -12.15 -3.21
N PRO A 77 10.84 -12.25 -2.77
CA PRO A 77 11.23 -13.21 -1.74
C PRO A 77 10.79 -12.80 -0.33
N TRP A 78 10.27 -11.57 -0.18
CA TRP A 78 9.88 -11.02 1.12
C TRP A 78 8.48 -11.50 1.52
N THR A 79 8.19 -11.46 2.82
CA THR A 79 6.93 -11.95 3.37
C THR A 79 5.89 -10.84 3.37
N LEU A 80 4.64 -11.17 3.05
CA LEU A 80 3.51 -10.27 3.18
C LEU A 80 3.43 -9.79 4.63
N ALA A 81 3.43 -8.48 4.83
CA ALA A 81 3.37 -7.88 6.15
C ALA A 81 1.95 -7.93 6.69
N ASP A 82 1.77 -8.55 7.85
CA ASP A 82 0.53 -8.48 8.61
C ASP A 82 0.59 -7.25 9.53
N GLY A 83 -0.37 -6.33 9.36
CA GLY A 83 -0.38 -5.07 10.10
C GLY A 83 0.77 -4.12 9.78
N GLY A 84 1.36 -4.21 8.59
CA GLY A 84 2.46 -3.35 8.11
C GLY A 84 2.08 -1.87 8.03
N TYR A 85 3.07 -1.04 7.68
CA TYR A 85 2.89 0.41 7.52
C TYR A 85 2.10 0.80 6.26
N ALA A 86 1.90 -0.12 5.35
CA ALA A 86 1.10 0.05 4.13
C ALA A 86 0.03 -1.03 4.04
N ASP A 87 -1.03 -0.78 3.27
CA ASP A 87 -2.14 -1.72 3.09
C ASP A 87 -1.74 -2.94 2.28
N PHE A 88 -0.77 -2.77 1.38
CA PHE A 88 -0.18 -3.86 0.62
C PHE A 88 1.35 -3.72 0.65
N GLU A 89 1.97 -4.46 1.55
CA GLU A 89 3.41 -4.42 1.81
C GLU A 89 3.96 -5.84 1.97
N ALA A 90 5.14 -6.06 1.39
CA ALA A 90 5.97 -7.22 1.70
C ALA A 90 7.30 -6.72 2.30
N SER A 91 7.73 -7.27 3.42
CA SER A 91 8.91 -6.76 4.12
C SER A 91 9.71 -7.85 4.80
N THR A 92 10.93 -7.47 5.21
CA THR A 92 11.80 -8.28 6.07
C THR A 92 11.90 -7.64 7.45
N ARG A 93 12.42 -8.40 8.42
CA ARG A 93 12.72 -7.89 9.76
C ARG A 93 13.83 -6.85 9.76
N GLU A 94 14.68 -6.87 8.76
CA GLU A 94 15.84 -6.00 8.62
C GLU A 94 15.50 -4.66 7.93
N GLY A 95 14.25 -4.46 7.50
CA GLY A 95 13.75 -3.19 6.99
C GLY A 95 13.83 -3.01 5.47
N GLU A 96 14.06 -4.10 4.72
CA GLU A 96 13.73 -4.15 3.30
C GLU A 96 12.22 -4.21 3.16
N ALA A 97 11.66 -3.43 2.25
CA ALA A 97 10.22 -3.43 1.99
C ALA A 97 9.88 -3.12 0.55
N ALA A 98 8.85 -3.80 0.05
CA ALA A 98 8.12 -3.48 -1.16
C ALA A 98 6.69 -3.09 -0.76
N TYR A 99 6.21 -1.94 -1.17
CA TYR A 99 4.85 -1.49 -0.87
C TYR A 99 4.21 -0.81 -2.07
N LEU A 100 2.89 -0.93 -2.13
CA LEU A 100 2.07 -0.28 -3.14
C LEU A 100 1.60 1.09 -2.64
N GLN A 101 1.56 2.05 -3.57
CA GLN A 101 0.96 3.36 -3.41
C GLN A 101 0.10 3.66 -4.63
N VAL A 102 -0.98 4.39 -4.46
CA VAL A 102 -1.86 4.86 -5.53
C VAL A 102 -1.90 6.37 -5.52
N GLU A 103 -1.62 6.97 -6.67
CA GLU A 103 -1.67 8.42 -6.86
C GLU A 103 -2.50 8.77 -8.08
N THR A 104 -3.31 9.80 -7.98
CA THR A 104 -4.16 10.26 -9.08
C THR A 104 -3.45 11.36 -9.87
N LEU A 105 -3.42 11.24 -11.19
CA LEU A 105 -2.97 12.30 -12.06
C LEU A 105 -3.94 13.49 -11.98
N GLY A 106 -3.40 14.68 -11.93
CA GLY A 106 -4.20 15.91 -11.98
C GLY A 106 -4.94 16.05 -13.31
N GLU A 107 -5.96 16.89 -13.32
CA GLU A 107 -6.73 17.18 -14.53
C GLU A 107 -5.81 17.65 -15.68
N GLY A 108 -5.97 17.04 -16.85
CA GLY A 108 -5.15 17.31 -18.04
C GLY A 108 -3.73 16.74 -17.99
N GLN A 109 -3.29 16.13 -16.90
CA GLN A 109 -1.99 15.46 -16.84
C GLN A 109 -2.04 14.11 -17.53
N ARG A 110 -0.94 13.77 -18.20
CA ARG A 110 -0.76 12.48 -18.87
C ARG A 110 0.45 11.77 -18.28
N PHE A 111 0.32 10.49 -18.02
CA PHE A 111 1.37 9.66 -17.43
C PHE A 111 2.68 9.68 -18.22
N ASP A 112 2.59 9.66 -19.55
CA ASP A 112 3.75 9.67 -20.44
C ASP A 112 4.54 10.98 -20.44
N THR A 113 3.89 12.10 -20.08
CA THR A 113 4.52 13.43 -20.12
C THR A 113 4.71 14.07 -18.74
N VAL A 114 4.11 13.49 -17.67
CA VAL A 114 4.26 14.03 -16.33
C VAL A 114 5.74 14.05 -15.93
N PRO A 115 6.24 15.15 -15.32
CA PRO A 115 7.65 15.28 -14.97
C PRO A 115 8.04 14.29 -13.87
N LYS A 116 9.33 13.93 -13.82
CA LYS A 116 9.84 13.02 -12.76
C LYS A 116 9.65 13.59 -11.34
N SER A 117 9.60 14.92 -11.18
CA SER A 117 9.33 15.57 -9.90
C SER A 117 7.98 15.15 -9.33
N TRP A 118 6.95 14.95 -10.16
CA TRP A 118 5.64 14.47 -9.74
C TRP A 118 5.73 13.14 -8.96
N PHE A 119 6.57 12.20 -9.42
CA PHE A 119 6.80 10.93 -8.71
C PHE A 119 7.53 11.14 -7.40
N GLY A 120 8.46 12.10 -7.34
CA GLY A 120 9.13 12.48 -6.10
C GLY A 120 8.15 13.08 -5.10
N ASP A 121 7.33 14.03 -5.52
CA ASP A 121 6.31 14.67 -4.70
C ASP A 121 5.28 13.65 -4.19
N ALA A 122 4.87 12.72 -5.04
CA ALA A 122 3.97 11.62 -4.68
C ALA A 122 4.57 10.71 -3.61
N LEU A 123 5.83 10.27 -3.80
CA LEU A 123 6.48 9.28 -2.94
C LEU A 123 6.91 9.84 -1.59
N PHE A 124 7.33 11.13 -1.56
CA PHE A 124 7.95 11.75 -0.39
C PHE A 124 7.05 12.75 0.34
N LYS A 125 5.73 12.55 0.27
CA LYS A 125 4.75 13.30 1.06
C LYS A 125 5.04 13.17 2.56
N VAL A 126 4.73 14.23 3.33
CA VAL A 126 4.91 14.25 4.78
C VAL A 126 4.03 13.20 5.49
N ASP A 127 2.83 12.96 4.96
CA ASP A 127 1.90 11.92 5.43
C ASP A 127 2.14 10.56 4.77
N GLY A 128 3.15 10.47 3.89
CA GLY A 128 3.56 9.24 3.19
C GLY A 128 4.43 8.31 4.04
N ARG A 129 4.87 7.23 3.40
CA ARG A 129 5.67 6.15 4.02
C ARG A 129 6.95 6.63 4.71
N TYR A 130 7.57 7.67 4.19
CA TYR A 130 8.86 8.16 4.64
C TYR A 130 8.80 9.47 5.42
N GLY A 131 7.62 10.06 5.58
CA GLY A 131 7.41 11.38 6.18
C GLY A 131 7.26 11.40 7.70
N SER A 132 7.25 10.25 8.38
CA SER A 132 6.87 10.11 9.81
C SER A 132 7.64 10.99 10.78
N TYR A 133 8.86 11.40 10.46
CA TYR A 133 9.73 12.24 11.30
C TYR A 133 10.22 13.51 10.57
N GLY A 134 9.59 13.87 9.48
CA GLY A 134 9.91 14.98 8.61
C GLY A 134 10.06 14.56 7.16
N ALA A 135 9.98 15.51 6.25
CA ALA A 135 10.16 15.22 4.83
C ALA A 135 11.55 14.64 4.57
N PRO A 136 11.68 13.62 3.72
CA PRO A 136 12.97 13.09 3.31
C PRO A 136 13.85 14.17 2.65
N THR A 137 15.15 14.07 2.85
CA THR A 137 16.18 14.95 2.29
C THR A 137 17.04 14.21 1.28
N ASP A 138 17.92 14.94 0.57
CA ASP A 138 18.85 14.39 -0.44
C ASP A 138 18.17 13.51 -1.50
N VAL A 139 16.94 13.85 -1.84
CA VAL A 139 16.11 13.07 -2.77
C VAL A 139 16.68 13.15 -4.18
N LYS A 140 17.00 11.98 -4.73
CA LYS A 140 17.45 11.81 -6.12
C LYS A 140 16.61 10.72 -6.78
N LEU A 141 15.99 11.07 -7.91
CA LEU A 141 15.28 10.15 -8.81
C LEU A 141 16.01 10.09 -10.14
N LYS A 142 16.39 8.88 -10.54
CA LYS A 142 16.96 8.62 -11.86
C LYS A 142 15.99 7.71 -12.62
N GLU A 143 15.41 8.20 -13.70
CA GLU A 143 14.59 7.38 -14.58
C GLU A 143 15.48 6.38 -15.32
N LEU A 144 15.16 5.09 -15.21
CA LEU A 144 15.88 3.99 -15.83
C LEU A 144 15.21 3.55 -17.12
N GLU A 145 13.88 3.50 -17.10
CA GLU A 145 13.07 2.94 -18.18
C GLU A 145 11.75 3.68 -18.28
N LYS A 146 11.31 3.91 -19.52
CA LYS A 146 9.99 4.46 -19.82
C LYS A 146 9.44 3.72 -21.03
N GLU A 147 8.48 2.86 -20.82
CA GLU A 147 7.93 1.99 -21.85
C GLU A 147 6.44 1.75 -21.61
N GLY A 148 5.62 1.96 -22.65
CA GLY A 148 4.28 1.40 -22.80
C GLY A 148 3.34 1.52 -21.58
N GLY A 149 3.24 2.67 -20.91
CA GLY A 149 2.42 2.85 -19.71
C GLY A 149 3.10 2.41 -18.41
N ALA A 150 4.43 2.16 -18.46
CA ALA A 150 5.27 1.88 -17.30
C ALA A 150 6.47 2.85 -17.26
N ARG A 151 6.87 3.25 -16.06
CA ARG A 151 8.10 4.03 -15.81
C ARG A 151 8.82 3.46 -14.59
N THR A 152 10.14 3.29 -14.70
CA THR A 152 10.98 2.72 -13.63
C THR A 152 12.03 3.72 -13.19
N PHE A 153 12.18 3.89 -11.87
CA PHE A 153 13.10 4.87 -11.29
C PHE A 153 14.00 4.21 -10.26
N GLU A 154 15.26 4.62 -10.25
CA GLU A 154 16.17 4.40 -9.14
C GLU A 154 16.07 5.56 -8.16
N LEU A 155 16.06 5.24 -6.85
CA LEU A 155 15.84 6.17 -5.77
C LEU A 155 17.04 6.23 -4.84
N SER A 156 17.38 7.43 -4.38
CA SER A 156 18.30 7.65 -3.26
C SER A 156 17.77 8.82 -2.43
N PHE A 157 17.66 8.66 -1.13
CA PHE A 157 17.11 9.66 -0.23
C PHE A 157 17.54 9.39 1.22
N THR A 158 17.37 10.37 2.09
CA THR A 158 17.64 10.27 3.52
C THR A 158 16.36 10.48 4.31
N VAL A 159 16.08 9.62 5.28
CA VAL A 159 14.95 9.76 6.21
C VAL A 159 15.47 9.95 7.63
N LEU A 160 14.64 10.54 8.50
CA LEU A 160 14.96 10.62 9.92
C LEU A 160 14.42 9.39 10.66
N SER A 161 15.22 8.89 11.60
CA SER A 161 14.81 7.87 12.55
C SER A 161 13.98 8.48 13.70
N PRO A 162 13.36 7.65 14.57
CA PRO A 162 12.73 8.14 15.80
C PRO A 162 13.67 8.95 16.70
N SER A 163 14.98 8.67 16.67
CA SER A 163 16.01 9.41 17.39
C SER A 163 16.57 10.61 16.64
N MET A 164 15.88 11.04 15.55
CA MET A 164 16.28 12.14 14.68
C MET A 164 17.65 11.95 13.98
N SER A 165 18.11 10.71 13.91
CA SER A 165 19.33 10.36 13.19
C SER A 165 19.01 10.16 11.70
N GLU A 166 19.90 10.63 10.85
CA GLU A 166 19.82 10.46 9.41
C GLU A 166 20.04 9.00 8.99
N LEU A 167 19.13 8.47 8.20
CA LEU A 167 19.17 7.12 7.65
C LEU A 167 19.12 7.16 6.13
N PRO A 168 20.28 7.13 5.46
CA PRO A 168 20.33 7.04 4.00
C PRO A 168 19.68 5.76 3.51
N ARG A 169 18.85 5.88 2.48
CA ARG A 169 18.15 4.77 1.83
C ARG A 169 18.39 4.77 0.33
N LYS A 170 18.32 3.58 -0.25
CA LYS A 170 18.27 3.35 -1.68
C LYS A 170 17.04 2.52 -2.03
N GLY A 171 16.59 2.65 -3.27
CA GLY A 171 15.44 1.90 -3.73
C GLY A 171 15.27 1.93 -5.23
N VAL A 172 14.24 1.23 -5.66
CA VAL A 172 13.75 1.21 -7.03
C VAL A 172 12.22 1.26 -6.98
N MET A 173 11.62 1.96 -7.93
CA MET A 173 10.18 2.11 -8.04
C MET A 173 9.75 1.84 -9.49
N ARG A 174 8.64 1.15 -9.66
CA ARG A 174 7.94 1.03 -10.95
C ARG A 174 6.55 1.63 -10.82
N ALA A 175 6.26 2.55 -11.73
CA ALA A 175 4.97 3.19 -11.88
C ALA A 175 4.22 2.58 -13.06
N LEU A 176 2.94 2.29 -12.87
CA LEU A 176 2.06 1.76 -13.91
C LEU A 176 0.80 2.62 -13.98
N GLN A 177 0.46 3.11 -15.16
CA GLN A 177 -0.85 3.70 -15.42
C GLN A 177 -1.87 2.58 -15.66
N VAL A 178 -3.02 2.69 -15.02
CA VAL A 178 -4.10 1.72 -15.22
C VAL A 178 -5.04 2.21 -16.32
N PRO A 179 -5.28 1.43 -17.38
CA PRO A 179 -6.22 1.80 -18.41
C PRO A 179 -7.62 2.06 -17.85
N GLY A 180 -8.23 3.17 -18.26
CA GLY A 180 -9.59 3.55 -17.81
C GLY A 180 -9.66 4.24 -16.46
N SER A 181 -8.51 4.48 -15.79
CA SER A 181 -8.42 5.24 -14.53
C SER A 181 -7.40 6.38 -14.66
N PRO A 182 -7.59 7.52 -13.98
CA PRO A 182 -6.58 8.54 -13.85
C PRO A 182 -5.46 8.12 -12.86
N ASP A 183 -5.61 6.99 -12.18
CA ASP A 183 -4.70 6.54 -11.13
C ASP A 183 -3.44 5.88 -11.70
N VAL A 184 -2.35 6.11 -10.99
CA VAL A 184 -1.04 5.51 -11.20
C VAL A 184 -0.70 4.65 -9.99
N LEU A 185 -0.35 3.41 -10.24
CA LEU A 185 0.11 2.46 -9.23
C LEU A 185 1.63 2.54 -9.12
N LEU A 186 2.14 2.79 -7.93
CA LEU A 186 3.57 2.90 -7.62
C LEU A 186 3.98 1.74 -6.73
N LEU A 187 4.73 0.76 -7.25
CA LEU A 187 5.38 -0.25 -6.42
C LEU A 187 6.80 0.22 -6.10
N THR A 188 7.07 0.47 -4.83
CA THR A 188 8.37 0.95 -4.35
C THR A 188 9.04 -0.11 -3.49
N CYS A 189 10.28 -0.44 -3.84
CA CYS A 189 11.16 -1.31 -3.05
C CYS A 189 12.34 -0.50 -2.52
N SER A 190 12.62 -0.58 -1.23
CA SER A 190 13.75 0.14 -0.63
C SER A 190 14.39 -0.59 0.55
N SER A 191 15.64 -0.28 0.81
CA SER A 191 16.37 -0.68 2.01
C SER A 191 17.30 0.42 2.51
N GLY A 192 17.92 0.24 3.68
CA GLY A 192 19.02 1.10 4.11
C GLY A 192 20.18 1.08 3.10
N ALA A 193 20.80 2.24 2.84
CA ALA A 193 21.84 2.34 1.82
C ALA A 193 23.02 1.39 2.06
N SER A 194 23.40 1.16 3.32
CA SER A 194 24.47 0.23 3.70
C SER A 194 24.12 -1.24 3.43
N ARG A 195 22.83 -1.56 3.35
CA ARG A 195 22.32 -2.92 3.08
C ARG A 195 22.01 -3.14 1.61
N TRP A 196 21.76 -2.07 0.85
CA TRP A 196 21.36 -2.13 -0.55
C TRP A 196 22.29 -2.99 -1.40
N THR A 197 23.59 -2.81 -1.22
CA THR A 197 24.63 -3.55 -1.96
C THR A 197 25.06 -4.85 -1.29
N LYS A 198 24.45 -5.21 -0.14
CA LYS A 198 24.78 -6.44 0.58
C LYS A 198 23.84 -7.57 0.19
N GLY A 199 24.40 -8.74 -0.04
CA GLY A 199 23.64 -9.92 -0.43
C GLY A 199 22.88 -9.70 -1.74
N SER A 200 21.60 -10.13 -1.77
CA SER A 200 20.70 -10.04 -2.92
C SER A 200 19.78 -8.83 -2.90
N ASN A 201 19.86 -7.93 -1.91
CA ASN A 201 18.83 -6.92 -1.66
C ASN A 201 18.51 -6.03 -2.88
N GLU A 202 19.52 -5.53 -3.58
CA GLU A 202 19.33 -4.76 -4.81
C GLU A 202 18.71 -5.61 -5.92
N ALA A 203 19.24 -6.82 -6.13
CA ALA A 203 18.75 -7.73 -7.16
C ALA A 203 17.29 -8.15 -6.89
N ASP A 204 16.95 -8.44 -5.63
CA ASP A 204 15.61 -8.80 -5.21
C ASP A 204 14.64 -7.63 -5.40
N ALA A 205 15.03 -6.42 -5.02
CA ALA A 205 14.23 -5.22 -5.24
C ALA A 205 13.99 -4.95 -6.73
N ARG A 206 15.03 -5.03 -7.56
CA ARG A 206 14.91 -4.84 -9.02
C ARG A 206 14.03 -5.92 -9.65
N LYS A 207 14.21 -7.19 -9.25
CA LYS A 207 13.34 -8.28 -9.68
C LYS A 207 11.88 -8.05 -9.26
N THR A 208 11.66 -7.66 -8.01
CA THR A 208 10.32 -7.40 -7.50
C THR A 208 9.60 -6.34 -8.35
N VAL A 209 10.20 -5.18 -8.59
CA VAL A 209 9.56 -4.13 -9.41
C VAL A 209 9.43 -4.55 -10.88
N SER A 210 10.36 -5.33 -11.42
CA SER A 210 10.29 -5.80 -12.82
C SER A 210 9.13 -6.77 -13.06
N THR A 211 8.68 -7.49 -12.03
CA THR A 211 7.54 -8.42 -12.10
C THR A 211 6.20 -7.74 -11.79
N PHE A 212 6.20 -6.47 -11.38
CA PHE A 212 4.99 -5.73 -11.08
C PHE A 212 4.10 -5.57 -12.32
N ARG A 213 2.84 -5.98 -12.20
CA ARG A 213 1.84 -5.97 -13.29
C ARG A 213 0.47 -5.63 -12.78
N VAL A 214 -0.34 -5.03 -13.66
CA VAL A 214 -1.80 -5.08 -13.58
C VAL A 214 -2.23 -6.33 -14.35
N ALA A 215 -2.68 -7.36 -13.64
CA ALA A 215 -3.03 -8.64 -14.25
C ALA A 215 -4.40 -8.59 -14.93
N SER A 216 -5.33 -7.83 -14.36
CA SER A 216 -6.66 -7.62 -14.91
C SER A 216 -7.30 -6.35 -14.35
N THR A 217 -8.31 -5.83 -15.07
CA THR A 217 -9.16 -4.76 -14.60
C THR A 217 -10.62 -5.17 -14.75
N ARG A 218 -11.47 -4.70 -13.86
CA ARG A 218 -12.93 -4.90 -13.93
C ARG A 218 -13.67 -3.66 -13.45
N PRO A 219 -14.87 -3.38 -13.97
CA PRO A 219 -15.68 -2.25 -13.52
C PRO A 219 -16.20 -2.49 -12.10
N THR A 220 -16.41 -1.39 -11.36
CA THR A 220 -16.96 -1.42 -10.00
C THR A 220 -17.78 -0.17 -9.72
N THR A 221 -18.71 -0.29 -8.77
CA THR A 221 -19.42 0.85 -8.17
C THR A 221 -18.77 1.30 -6.86
N LEU A 222 -17.74 0.58 -6.39
CA LEU A 222 -16.97 0.97 -5.22
C LEU A 222 -16.23 2.28 -5.50
N LYS A 223 -16.19 3.15 -4.51
CA LYS A 223 -15.44 4.40 -4.58
C LYS A 223 -14.22 4.31 -3.68
N ARG A 224 -13.15 4.94 -4.12
CA ARG A 224 -12.00 5.18 -3.28
C ARG A 224 -12.31 6.38 -2.39
N ASP A 225 -12.90 6.12 -1.23
CA ASP A 225 -13.08 7.15 -0.22
C ASP A 225 -11.69 7.56 0.28
N GLY A 226 -11.46 8.87 0.37
CA GLY A 226 -10.22 9.39 0.94
C GLY A 226 -10.04 8.87 2.38
N PRO A 227 -8.81 8.91 2.92
CA PRO A 227 -8.52 8.39 4.24
C PRO A 227 -9.43 9.06 5.27
N SER A 228 -10.16 8.26 6.04
CA SER A 228 -10.87 8.76 7.19
C SER A 228 -9.85 9.14 8.25
N ASP A 229 -9.65 10.42 8.50
CA ASP A 229 -8.84 10.90 9.61
C ASP A 229 -9.58 10.64 10.93
N PHE A 230 -9.34 9.47 11.51
CA PHE A 230 -9.94 9.08 12.81
C PHE A 230 -9.60 10.04 13.94
N ARG A 231 -8.59 10.90 13.79
CA ARG A 231 -8.19 11.87 14.82
C ARG A 231 -9.21 12.99 15.03
N PHE A 232 -10.06 13.25 14.05
CA PHE A 232 -11.03 14.36 14.11
C PHE A 232 -12.50 13.91 14.12
N GLY A 233 -12.77 12.61 14.30
CA GLY A 233 -14.12 12.11 14.07
C GLY A 233 -14.53 12.37 12.62
N LYS A 234 -15.49 11.65 12.08
CA LYS A 234 -15.94 11.83 10.68
C LYS A 234 -15.81 13.27 10.26
N THR A 235 -14.87 13.55 9.33
CA THR A 235 -14.73 14.89 8.75
C THR A 235 -16.09 15.29 8.24
N THR A 236 -16.65 16.25 8.91
CA THR A 236 -17.85 16.93 8.55
C THR A 236 -17.64 17.50 7.16
N GLY A 237 -18.21 16.84 6.15
CA GLY A 237 -18.53 17.53 4.91
C GLY A 237 -19.35 18.76 5.25
N PRO A 238 -19.44 19.76 4.36
CA PRO A 238 -20.16 21.03 4.62
C PRO A 238 -21.59 20.88 5.11
N GLU A 239 -22.17 19.69 5.00
CA GLU A 239 -23.52 19.38 5.50
C GLU A 239 -23.62 19.24 7.03
N ASN A 240 -22.54 18.93 7.72
CA ASN A 240 -22.55 18.77 9.19
C ASN A 240 -22.23 20.07 9.96
N MET A 241 -21.87 21.14 9.29
CA MET A 241 -21.72 22.46 9.94
C MET A 241 -23.05 23.17 10.21
N LYS A 242 -24.15 22.76 9.57
CA LYS A 242 -25.46 23.40 9.75
C LYS A 242 -26.21 22.98 11.00
N SER A 243 -25.84 21.89 11.68
CA SER A 243 -26.62 21.37 12.81
C SER A 243 -26.11 21.80 14.19
N ARG A 244 -25.10 22.66 14.28
CA ARG A 244 -24.53 23.10 15.58
C ARG A 244 -24.90 24.50 16.01
N ASN A 245 -25.67 25.27 15.22
CA ASN A 245 -26.04 26.65 15.52
C ASN A 245 -27.54 26.88 15.86
N ASP A 246 -28.34 25.81 15.96
CA ASP A 246 -29.77 25.99 16.32
C ASP A 246 -30.05 25.57 17.78
N GLY A 247 -29.27 26.08 18.72
CA GLY A 247 -29.48 25.78 20.12
C GLY A 247 -28.86 26.82 21.06
N PHE A 248 -29.32 28.08 20.96
CA PHE A 248 -29.39 29.07 22.04
C PHE A 248 -30.46 30.10 21.70
#